data_e6fd5fd3ec704a1a211d65ded601d22c
#
_entry.id   e6fd5fd3ec704a1a211d65ded601d22c
#
_cell.length_a   1.000
_cell.length_b   1.000
_cell.length_c   1.000
_cell.angle_alpha   90.00
_cell.angle_beta   90.00
_cell.angle_gamma   90.00
#
_symmetry.space_group_name_H-M   'P 1'
#
loop_
_entity.id
_entity.type
_entity.pdbx_description
1 polymer ?
#
loop_
_entity_poly.entity_id
_entity_poly.type
_entity_poly.pdbx_seq_one_letter_code
_entity_poly.pdbx_strand_id
1 'polypeptide(L)'
;MKKILSIILGVFICTQAFAQVSVNAGYLNATIRSGESGYSYKVNGNGFYAGVAYELKLNNYRQISFEPGLNFNLTSYNFGDGIKGTEYFISAPLHFKYAIPVSNEVDFFVSAGPTLLCTVGGKMEANYAGLSYSESSSGGDFDIPIGVEIGALLSNKVKLVAGYDFGLINQSANDYRVTRNFLHIGIGYIF
;
A
#
# COMPACT_ATOMS: atom_id res chain seq x y z
N MET A 1 -0.97 -3.48 -29.46
CA MET A 1 -1.11 -2.59 -28.30
C MET A 1 -2.43 -1.80 -28.30
N LYS A 2 -2.83 -1.08 -29.36
CA LYS A 2 -4.10 -0.30 -29.40
C LYS A 2 -5.35 -1.13 -29.13
N LYS A 3 -5.45 -2.36 -29.66
CA LYS A 3 -6.61 -3.26 -29.47
C LYS A 3 -6.76 -3.75 -28.01
N ILE A 4 -5.64 -4.02 -27.33
CA ILE A 4 -5.64 -4.43 -25.90
C ILE A 4 -6.09 -3.26 -25.02
N LEU A 5 -5.60 -2.05 -25.31
CA LEU A 5 -6.01 -0.85 -24.59
C LEU A 5 -7.51 -0.55 -24.77
N SER A 6 -8.06 -0.77 -25.98
CA SER A 6 -9.49 -0.60 -26.25
C SER A 6 -10.36 -1.65 -25.53
N ILE A 7 -9.87 -2.89 -25.38
CA ILE A 7 -10.57 -3.93 -24.63
C ILE A 7 -10.57 -3.60 -23.14
N ILE A 8 -9.43 -3.18 -22.59
CA ILE A 8 -9.31 -2.76 -21.18
C ILE A 8 -10.23 -1.56 -20.91
N LEU A 9 -10.23 -0.56 -21.80
CA LEU A 9 -11.10 0.61 -21.68
C LEU A 9 -12.59 0.22 -21.81
N GLY A 10 -12.94 -0.72 -22.70
CA GLY A 10 -14.30 -1.24 -22.87
C GLY A 10 -14.81 -1.99 -21.64
N VAL A 11 -13.97 -2.83 -21.03
CA VAL A 11 -14.28 -3.52 -19.77
C VAL A 11 -14.49 -2.50 -18.64
N PHE A 12 -13.66 -1.44 -18.58
CA PHE A 12 -13.77 -0.37 -17.58
C PHE A 12 -15.09 0.41 -17.68
N ILE A 13 -15.58 0.64 -18.91
CA ILE A 13 -16.84 1.37 -19.15
C ILE A 13 -18.07 0.51 -18.83
N CYS A 14 -18.03 -0.79 -19.12
CA CYS A 14 -19.16 -1.68 -18.86
C CYS A 14 -19.39 -1.99 -17.37
N THR A 15 -18.40 -1.80 -16.50
CA THR A 15 -18.50 -2.10 -15.05
C THR A 15 -19.03 -0.93 -14.22
N GLN A 16 -19.28 0.24 -14.80
CA GLN A 16 -19.76 1.46 -14.12
C GLN A 16 -21.10 1.30 -13.38
N ALA A 17 -21.92 0.31 -13.73
CA ALA A 17 -23.25 0.14 -13.14
C ALA A 17 -23.24 -0.45 -11.71
N PHE A 18 -22.13 -1.04 -11.24
CA PHE A 18 -22.04 -1.74 -9.95
C PHE A 18 -20.76 -1.44 -9.15
N ALA A 19 -20.03 -0.43 -9.54
CA ALA A 19 -18.72 -0.15 -8.97
C ALA A 19 -18.68 1.23 -8.34
N GLN A 20 -18.00 1.30 -7.21
CA GLN A 20 -17.74 2.53 -6.47
C GLN A 20 -16.27 2.88 -6.58
N VAL A 21 -15.98 4.13 -6.94
CA VAL A 21 -14.61 4.67 -6.95
C VAL A 21 -14.37 5.38 -5.63
N SER A 22 -13.22 5.18 -5.02
CA SER A 22 -12.79 5.93 -3.84
C SER A 22 -11.43 6.58 -4.07
N VAL A 23 -11.24 7.72 -3.43
CA VAL A 23 -9.94 8.36 -3.24
C VAL A 23 -9.52 8.17 -1.80
N ASN A 24 -8.30 7.71 -1.58
CA ASN A 24 -7.80 7.35 -0.26
C ASN A 24 -6.50 8.10 0.03
N ALA A 25 -6.29 8.46 1.30
CA ALA A 25 -5.02 8.98 1.76
C ALA A 25 -4.80 8.59 3.23
N GLY A 26 -3.56 8.49 3.66
CA GLY A 26 -3.27 8.11 5.02
C GLY A 26 -1.80 8.14 5.40
N TYR A 27 -1.57 7.81 6.66
CA TYR A 27 -0.25 7.60 7.23
C TYR A 27 0.24 6.19 6.92
N LEU A 28 1.53 6.07 6.68
CA LEU A 28 2.23 4.83 6.39
C LEU A 28 3.46 4.72 7.30
N ASN A 29 3.60 3.59 7.99
CA ASN A 29 4.83 3.23 8.69
C ASN A 29 5.41 1.97 8.03
N ALA A 30 6.60 2.09 7.48
CA ALA A 30 7.33 0.99 6.87
C ALA A 30 8.37 0.44 7.86
N THR A 31 8.45 -0.87 7.97
CA THR A 31 9.48 -1.54 8.78
C THR A 31 10.30 -2.45 7.88
N ILE A 32 11.58 -2.15 7.74
CA ILE A 32 12.55 -3.02 7.08
C ILE A 32 13.20 -3.88 8.16
N ARG A 33 13.19 -5.18 7.96
CA ARG A 33 13.91 -6.14 8.81
C ARG A 33 14.96 -6.83 7.97
N SER A 34 16.20 -6.73 8.39
CA SER A 34 17.34 -7.46 7.82
C SER A 34 17.91 -8.37 8.90
N GLY A 35 18.12 -9.64 8.58
CA GLY A 35 18.66 -10.61 9.53
C GLY A 35 19.51 -11.65 8.85
N GLU A 36 20.66 -11.96 9.50
CA GLU A 36 21.50 -13.12 9.28
C GLU A 36 21.53 -13.92 10.58
N SER A 37 21.93 -15.20 10.53
CA SER A 37 22.01 -16.07 11.71
C SER A 37 22.68 -15.38 12.91
N GLY A 38 21.84 -14.90 13.87
CA GLY A 38 22.29 -14.31 15.14
C GLY A 38 22.21 -12.79 15.23
N TYR A 39 22.01 -12.05 14.15
CA TYR A 39 21.86 -10.59 14.17
C TYR A 39 20.63 -10.15 13.38
N SER A 40 19.75 -9.37 14.02
CA SER A 40 18.62 -8.74 13.34
C SER A 40 18.71 -7.22 13.46
N TYR A 41 18.63 -6.55 12.33
CA TYR A 41 18.58 -5.10 12.25
C TYR A 41 17.16 -4.68 11.80
N LYS A 42 16.60 -3.68 12.49
CA LYS A 42 15.27 -3.15 12.20
C LYS A 42 15.34 -1.66 11.99
N VAL A 43 14.83 -1.18 10.84
CA VAL A 43 14.66 0.24 10.55
C VAL A 43 13.18 0.52 10.37
N ASN A 44 12.72 1.61 10.99
CA ASN A 44 11.37 2.10 10.81
C ASN A 44 11.41 3.39 9.97
N GLY A 45 10.53 3.45 8.97
CA GLY A 45 10.27 4.64 8.18
C GLY A 45 8.85 5.13 8.41
N ASN A 46 8.66 6.43 8.35
CA ASN A 46 7.35 7.07 8.46
C ASN A 46 7.05 7.81 7.17
N GLY A 47 5.80 7.80 6.79
CA GLY A 47 5.40 8.39 5.54
C GLY A 47 3.90 8.52 5.38
N PHE A 48 3.49 8.68 4.15
CA PHE A 48 2.09 8.76 3.79
C PHE A 48 1.85 8.13 2.42
N TYR A 49 0.59 7.80 2.18
CA TYR A 49 0.12 7.32 0.90
C TYR A 49 -1.09 8.12 0.44
N ALA A 50 -1.28 8.16 -0.88
CA ALA A 50 -2.50 8.64 -1.51
C ALA A 50 -2.77 7.82 -2.76
N GLY A 51 -4.04 7.57 -3.05
CA GLY A 51 -4.41 6.73 -4.19
C GLY A 51 -5.89 6.64 -4.45
N VAL A 52 -6.21 5.74 -5.36
CA VAL A 52 -7.58 5.44 -5.78
C VAL A 52 -7.85 3.96 -5.63
N ALA A 53 -9.09 3.60 -5.35
CA ALA A 53 -9.53 2.22 -5.36
C ALA A 53 -10.90 2.10 -6.04
N TYR A 54 -11.18 0.91 -6.53
CA TYR A 54 -12.37 0.58 -7.28
C TYR A 54 -13.03 -0.64 -6.65
N GLU A 55 -14.24 -0.50 -6.11
CA GLU A 55 -14.93 -1.58 -5.45
C GLU A 55 -15.91 -2.28 -6.40
N LEU A 56 -15.68 -3.58 -6.62
CA LEU A 56 -16.54 -4.48 -7.38
C LEU A 56 -17.35 -5.37 -6.42
N LYS A 57 -18.65 -5.17 -6.34
CA LYS A 57 -19.55 -6.03 -5.55
C LYS A 57 -19.69 -7.39 -6.23
N LEU A 58 -19.36 -8.48 -5.52
CA LEU A 58 -19.30 -9.83 -6.06
C LEU A 58 -20.59 -10.64 -5.79
N ASN A 59 -21.41 -10.20 -4.85
CA ASN A 59 -22.66 -10.87 -4.52
C ASN A 59 -23.86 -9.92 -4.46
N ASN A 60 -25.06 -10.49 -4.57
CA ASN A 60 -26.32 -9.75 -4.53
C ASN A 60 -26.57 -9.06 -3.18
N TYR A 61 -26.00 -9.57 -2.09
CA TYR A 61 -26.13 -9.01 -0.75
C TYR A 61 -25.11 -7.88 -0.46
N ARG A 62 -24.24 -7.58 -1.43
CA ARG A 62 -23.23 -6.51 -1.36
C ARG A 62 -22.24 -6.63 -0.17
N GLN A 63 -22.17 -7.80 0.43
CA GLN A 63 -21.27 -8.04 1.56
C GLN A 63 -19.86 -8.38 1.11
N ILE A 64 -19.73 -9.08 -0.03
CA ILE A 64 -18.44 -9.48 -0.58
C ILE A 64 -18.13 -8.61 -1.79
N SER A 65 -16.95 -8.01 -1.77
CA SER A 65 -16.44 -7.21 -2.89
C SER A 65 -14.96 -7.48 -3.13
N PHE A 66 -14.51 -7.20 -4.35
CA PHE A 66 -13.11 -7.13 -4.71
C PHE A 66 -12.74 -5.66 -4.90
N GLU A 67 -11.69 -5.21 -4.22
CA GLU A 67 -11.26 -3.81 -4.21
C GLU A 67 -9.81 -3.70 -4.71
N PRO A 68 -9.58 -3.63 -6.04
CA PRO A 68 -8.30 -3.25 -6.58
C PRO A 68 -8.05 -1.75 -6.38
N GLY A 69 -6.80 -1.40 -6.05
CA GLY A 69 -6.38 -0.02 -5.84
C GLY A 69 -5.06 0.30 -6.51
N LEU A 70 -4.72 1.58 -6.51
CA LEU A 70 -3.43 2.10 -6.93
C LEU A 70 -3.04 3.25 -6.02
N ASN A 71 -1.94 3.10 -5.28
CA ASN A 71 -1.45 4.11 -4.36
C ASN A 71 -0.03 4.55 -4.72
N PHE A 72 0.22 5.83 -4.58
CA PHE A 72 1.56 6.40 -4.49
C PHE A 72 1.94 6.52 -3.01
N ASN A 73 3.13 6.06 -2.66
CA ASN A 73 3.62 6.00 -1.30
C ASN A 73 4.96 6.71 -1.20
N LEU A 74 5.15 7.43 -0.10
CA LEU A 74 6.41 8.07 0.26
C LEU A 74 6.74 7.68 1.69
N THR A 75 7.97 7.22 1.91
CA THR A 75 8.45 6.84 3.25
C THR A 75 9.83 7.42 3.48
N SER A 76 10.06 7.98 4.67
CA SER A 76 11.34 8.50 5.12
C SER A 76 11.86 7.66 6.27
N TYR A 77 13.11 7.23 6.17
CA TYR A 77 13.84 6.42 7.13
C TYR A 77 14.94 7.26 7.81
N ASN A 78 15.21 6.97 9.08
CA ASN A 78 16.33 7.53 9.81
C ASN A 78 17.24 6.38 10.26
N PHE A 79 18.45 6.33 9.70
CA PHE A 79 19.43 5.29 9.99
C PHE A 79 20.39 5.66 11.14
N GLY A 80 20.24 6.84 11.74
CA GLY A 80 21.16 7.38 12.75
C GLY A 80 22.32 8.15 12.11
N ASP A 81 23.18 8.76 12.95
CA ASP A 81 24.42 9.45 12.55
C ASP A 81 24.28 10.47 11.40
N GLY A 82 23.10 11.11 11.30
CA GLY A 82 22.82 12.10 10.26
C GLY A 82 22.46 11.49 8.90
N ILE A 83 22.25 10.16 8.82
CA ILE A 83 21.86 9.47 7.58
C ILE A 83 20.35 9.35 7.51
N LYS A 84 19.77 9.86 6.43
CA LYS A 84 18.33 9.79 6.12
C LYS A 84 18.13 9.17 4.75
N GLY A 85 17.10 8.31 4.64
CA GLY A 85 16.64 7.76 3.36
C GLY A 85 15.21 8.19 3.09
N THR A 86 14.89 8.46 1.86
CA THR A 86 13.50 8.63 1.39
C THR A 86 13.26 7.68 0.24
N GLU A 87 12.14 6.99 0.25
CA GLU A 87 11.76 6.02 -0.76
C GLU A 87 10.39 6.36 -1.32
N TYR A 88 10.26 6.22 -2.63
CA TYR A 88 9.02 6.41 -3.37
C TYR A 88 8.64 5.08 -4.01
N PHE A 89 7.39 4.65 -3.82
CA PHE A 89 6.92 3.41 -4.43
C PHE A 89 5.44 3.48 -4.79
N ILE A 90 5.08 2.70 -5.79
CA ILE A 90 3.70 2.49 -6.20
C ILE A 90 3.25 1.16 -5.65
N SER A 91 2.05 1.10 -5.07
CA SER A 91 1.43 -0.15 -4.63
C SER A 91 0.06 -0.32 -5.25
N ALA A 92 -0.25 -1.56 -5.65
CA ALA A 92 -1.55 -1.95 -6.17
C ALA A 92 -2.14 -3.05 -5.27
N PRO A 93 -2.90 -2.69 -4.21
CA PRO A 93 -3.63 -3.65 -3.40
C PRO A 93 -4.71 -4.33 -4.25
N LEU A 94 -4.88 -5.65 -4.06
CA LEU A 94 -5.87 -6.50 -4.71
C LEU A 94 -6.62 -7.25 -3.61
N HIS A 95 -7.48 -6.53 -2.88
CA HIS A 95 -8.08 -7.04 -1.66
C HIS A 95 -9.50 -7.55 -1.90
N PHE A 96 -9.83 -8.67 -1.27
CA PHE A 96 -11.21 -9.10 -1.06
C PHE A 96 -11.70 -8.51 0.26
N LYS A 97 -12.85 -7.86 0.21
CA LYS A 97 -13.47 -7.19 1.33
C LYS A 97 -14.78 -7.86 1.70
N TYR A 98 -15.01 -8.04 3.00
CA TYR A 98 -16.27 -8.47 3.58
C TYR A 98 -16.84 -7.36 4.45
N ALA A 99 -18.01 -6.83 4.06
CA ALA A 99 -18.72 -5.80 4.79
C ALA A 99 -19.71 -6.42 5.76
N ILE A 100 -19.73 -5.90 6.99
CA ILE A 100 -20.61 -6.30 8.09
C ILE A 100 -21.52 -5.11 8.38
N PRO A 101 -22.76 -5.10 7.88
CA PRO A 101 -23.70 -4.02 8.13
C PRO A 101 -24.09 -4.00 9.62
N VAL A 102 -23.93 -2.86 10.27
CA VAL A 102 -24.26 -2.67 11.69
C VAL A 102 -25.47 -1.75 11.84
N SER A 103 -25.56 -0.73 11.01
CA SER A 103 -26.70 0.18 10.95
C SER A 103 -26.90 0.70 9.52
N ASN A 104 -27.93 1.54 9.33
CA ASN A 104 -28.16 2.18 8.02
C ASN A 104 -27.06 3.17 7.64
N GLU A 105 -26.23 3.59 8.59
CA GLU A 105 -25.21 4.61 8.38
C GLU A 105 -23.79 4.08 8.58
N VAL A 106 -23.62 2.90 9.17
CA VAL A 106 -22.29 2.37 9.54
C VAL A 106 -22.19 0.90 9.18
N ASP A 107 -21.22 0.58 8.34
CA ASP A 107 -20.78 -0.77 8.06
C ASP A 107 -19.32 -0.93 8.56
N PHE A 108 -19.02 -2.01 9.26
CA PHE A 108 -17.63 -2.43 9.44
C PHE A 108 -17.20 -3.31 8.28
N PHE A 109 -15.91 -3.39 8.05
CA PHE A 109 -15.38 -4.33 7.07
C PHE A 109 -14.03 -4.92 7.51
N VAL A 110 -13.75 -6.08 6.95
CA VAL A 110 -12.44 -6.69 6.94
C VAL A 110 -12.05 -6.94 5.51
N SER A 111 -10.78 -6.74 5.17
CA SER A 111 -10.27 -7.09 3.84
C SER A 111 -8.92 -7.74 3.91
N ALA A 112 -8.60 -8.57 2.92
CA ALA A 112 -7.30 -9.21 2.80
C ALA A 112 -6.98 -9.51 1.34
N GLY A 113 -5.70 -9.53 1.00
CA GLY A 113 -5.22 -9.87 -0.33
C GLY A 113 -3.77 -9.48 -0.57
N PRO A 114 -3.22 -9.85 -1.72
CA PRO A 114 -1.89 -9.44 -2.12
C PRO A 114 -1.87 -7.95 -2.51
N THR A 115 -0.72 -7.31 -2.25
CA THR A 115 -0.40 -5.96 -2.73
C THR A 115 0.81 -6.06 -3.64
N LEU A 116 0.68 -5.68 -4.90
CA LEU A 116 1.83 -5.55 -5.81
C LEU A 116 2.53 -4.24 -5.51
N LEU A 117 3.83 -4.28 -5.21
CA LEU A 117 4.62 -3.11 -4.85
C LEU A 117 5.81 -2.97 -5.77
N CYS A 118 6.03 -1.77 -6.29
CA CYS A 118 7.17 -1.43 -7.13
C CYS A 118 7.83 -0.14 -6.61
N THR A 119 9.09 -0.22 -6.23
CA THR A 119 9.89 0.95 -5.86
C THR A 119 10.24 1.72 -7.12
N VAL A 120 9.88 3.00 -7.19
CA VAL A 120 10.11 3.88 -8.34
C VAL A 120 11.35 4.76 -8.18
N GLY A 121 11.85 4.89 -6.96
CA GLY A 121 13.09 5.62 -6.68
C GLY A 121 13.28 5.88 -5.20
N GLY A 122 14.45 6.40 -4.87
CA GLY A 122 14.81 6.78 -3.51
C GLY A 122 15.90 7.83 -3.50
N LYS A 123 16.10 8.43 -2.34
CA LYS A 123 17.17 9.38 -2.06
C LYS A 123 17.79 9.06 -0.72
N MET A 124 19.11 8.99 -0.66
CA MET A 124 19.85 8.88 0.58
C MET A 124 20.64 10.17 0.81
N GLU A 125 20.53 10.71 2.01
CA GLU A 125 21.23 11.91 2.44
C GLU A 125 22.06 11.59 3.67
N ALA A 126 23.35 11.93 3.64
CA ALA A 126 24.25 11.81 4.77
C ALA A 126 24.85 13.19 5.09
N ASN A 127 24.71 13.62 6.34
CA ASN A 127 25.30 14.84 6.85
C ASN A 127 26.31 14.48 7.92
N TYR A 128 27.59 14.63 7.59
CA TYR A 128 28.69 14.33 8.51
C TYR A 128 29.70 15.50 8.55
N ALA A 129 30.02 15.99 9.75
CA ALA A 129 31.00 17.05 9.99
C ALA A 129 30.84 18.31 9.10
N GLY A 130 29.60 18.69 8.76
CA GLY A 130 29.32 19.86 7.91
C GLY A 130 29.42 19.60 6.40
N LEU A 131 29.68 18.36 6.00
CA LEU A 131 29.62 17.90 4.60
C LEU A 131 28.28 17.18 4.36
N SER A 132 27.58 17.62 3.33
CA SER A 132 26.32 16.98 2.91
C SER A 132 26.57 16.17 1.64
N TYR A 133 26.29 14.88 1.69
CA TYR A 133 26.31 13.98 0.55
C TYR A 133 24.88 13.54 0.25
N SER A 134 24.53 13.51 -1.04
CA SER A 134 23.20 13.07 -1.49
C SER A 134 23.35 12.17 -2.69
N GLU A 135 22.76 10.97 -2.61
CA GLU A 135 22.71 10.00 -3.70
C GLU A 135 21.26 9.63 -3.98
N SER A 136 20.92 9.58 -5.27
CA SER A 136 19.61 9.15 -5.74
C SER A 136 19.71 7.74 -6.30
N SER A 137 18.80 6.88 -5.89
CA SER A 137 18.66 5.52 -6.43
C SER A 137 17.53 5.45 -7.44
N SER A 138 17.78 4.83 -8.59
CA SER A 138 16.72 4.42 -9.49
C SER A 138 16.01 3.22 -8.89
N GLY A 139 14.67 3.24 -8.91
CA GLY A 139 13.84 2.11 -8.47
C GLY A 139 14.01 0.87 -9.34
N GLY A 140 13.21 -0.15 -9.06
CA GLY A 140 13.17 -1.40 -9.80
C GLY A 140 12.88 -2.60 -8.91
N ASP A 141 12.89 -2.41 -7.58
CA ASP A 141 12.56 -3.47 -6.63
C ASP A 141 11.07 -3.75 -6.66
N PHE A 142 10.73 -5.03 -6.73
CA PHE A 142 9.36 -5.52 -6.73
C PHE A 142 9.13 -6.40 -5.50
N ASP A 143 7.96 -6.23 -4.86
CA ASP A 143 7.53 -7.02 -3.71
C ASP A 143 6.05 -7.37 -3.81
N ILE A 144 5.62 -8.44 -3.13
CA ILE A 144 4.23 -8.88 -3.04
C ILE A 144 3.89 -9.18 -1.58
N PRO A 145 3.71 -8.15 -0.74
CA PRO A 145 3.20 -8.37 0.62
C PRO A 145 1.75 -8.86 0.60
N ILE A 146 1.34 -9.57 1.67
CA ILE A 146 -0.05 -9.90 1.93
C ILE A 146 -0.59 -8.90 2.95
N GLY A 147 -1.61 -8.16 2.54
CA GLY A 147 -2.29 -7.17 3.36
C GLY A 147 -3.52 -7.74 4.06
N VAL A 148 -3.75 -7.25 5.27
CA VAL A 148 -5.01 -7.39 5.99
C VAL A 148 -5.45 -6.02 6.49
N GLU A 149 -6.72 -5.70 6.36
CA GLU A 149 -7.28 -4.43 6.78
C GLU A 149 -8.58 -4.62 7.56
N ILE A 150 -8.83 -3.70 8.47
CA ILE A 150 -10.12 -3.50 9.11
C ILE A 150 -10.54 -2.06 8.94
N GLY A 151 -11.83 -1.80 8.90
CA GLY A 151 -12.28 -0.43 8.78
C GLY A 151 -13.78 -0.25 8.99
N ALA A 152 -14.20 0.99 8.81
CA ALA A 152 -15.60 1.39 8.86
C ALA A 152 -15.96 2.24 7.64
N LEU A 153 -17.17 2.02 7.13
CA LEU A 153 -17.83 2.85 6.13
C LEU A 153 -18.91 3.67 6.83
N LEU A 154 -18.84 4.97 6.71
CA LEU A 154 -19.80 5.91 7.28
C LEU A 154 -20.66 6.48 6.16
N SER A 155 -21.98 6.31 6.26
CA SER A 155 -22.98 6.76 5.28
C SER A 155 -22.65 6.34 3.83
N ASN A 156 -21.95 5.22 3.64
CA ASN A 156 -21.46 4.72 2.36
C ASN A 156 -20.56 5.70 1.58
N LYS A 157 -20.02 6.73 2.24
CA LYS A 157 -19.21 7.77 1.61
C LYS A 157 -17.82 7.91 2.20
N VAL A 158 -17.70 7.78 3.52
CA VAL A 158 -16.42 7.95 4.19
C VAL A 158 -15.90 6.58 4.65
N LYS A 159 -14.73 6.21 4.21
CA LYS A 159 -14.02 4.97 4.57
C LYS A 159 -12.93 5.32 5.58
N LEU A 160 -12.93 4.68 6.74
CA LEU A 160 -11.82 4.67 7.68
C LEU A 160 -11.16 3.31 7.62
N VAL A 161 -9.84 3.26 7.55
CA VAL A 161 -9.10 2.00 7.39
C VAL A 161 -7.86 1.98 8.26
N ALA A 162 -7.57 0.81 8.82
CA ALA A 162 -6.29 0.48 9.43
C ALA A 162 -5.88 -0.91 8.93
N GLY A 163 -4.63 -1.05 8.52
CA GLY A 163 -4.16 -2.30 7.93
C GLY A 163 -2.68 -2.56 8.14
N TYR A 164 -2.31 -3.80 7.87
CA TYR A 164 -0.94 -4.26 7.96
C TYR A 164 -0.61 -5.18 6.80
N ASP A 165 0.49 -4.86 6.10
CA ASP A 165 1.03 -5.65 5.01
C ASP A 165 2.26 -6.42 5.46
N PHE A 166 2.23 -7.74 5.30
CA PHE A 166 3.30 -8.66 5.64
C PHE A 166 4.18 -8.91 4.43
N GLY A 167 5.44 -8.47 4.46
CA GLY A 167 6.40 -8.76 3.40
C GLY A 167 6.78 -10.24 3.38
N LEU A 168 6.57 -10.90 2.26
CA LEU A 168 6.82 -12.33 2.07
C LEU A 168 8.10 -12.61 1.29
N ILE A 169 8.47 -11.71 0.38
CA ILE A 169 9.61 -11.93 -0.51
C ILE A 169 10.90 -11.52 0.21
N ASN A 170 11.89 -12.41 0.15
CA ASN A 170 13.24 -12.06 0.55
C ASN A 170 13.90 -11.25 -0.58
N GLN A 171 14.20 -9.98 -0.32
CA GLN A 171 14.78 -9.05 -1.29
C GLN A 171 16.30 -9.12 -1.39
N SER A 172 16.94 -10.06 -0.71
CA SER A 172 18.40 -10.24 -0.76
C SER A 172 18.78 -11.43 -1.61
N ALA A 173 19.84 -11.29 -2.40
CA ALA A 173 20.41 -12.34 -3.24
C ALA A 173 21.36 -13.29 -2.48
N ASN A 174 21.71 -13.00 -1.22
CA ASN A 174 22.63 -13.75 -0.37
C ASN A 174 21.91 -14.32 0.86
N ASP A 175 22.62 -14.91 1.81
CA ASP A 175 22.10 -15.50 3.05
C ASP A 175 21.37 -14.50 4.00
N TYR A 176 21.38 -13.22 3.66
CA TYR A 176 20.61 -12.19 4.33
C TYR A 176 19.13 -12.24 3.94
N ARG A 177 18.26 -12.24 4.93
CA ARG A 177 16.83 -12.08 4.70
C ARG A 177 16.42 -10.63 4.92
N VAL A 178 15.92 -9.96 3.89
CA VAL A 178 15.36 -8.61 3.97
C VAL A 178 13.86 -8.68 3.68
N THR A 179 13.04 -8.27 4.64
CA THR A 179 11.59 -8.21 4.49
C THR A 179 11.08 -6.82 4.84
N ARG A 180 10.04 -6.37 4.12
CA ARG A 180 9.37 -5.09 4.37
C ARG A 180 7.96 -5.35 4.86
N ASN A 181 7.58 -4.70 5.94
CA ASN A 181 6.21 -4.72 6.45
C ASN A 181 5.71 -3.29 6.51
N PHE A 182 4.39 -3.11 6.33
CA PHE A 182 3.78 -1.78 6.34
C PHE A 182 2.59 -1.77 7.28
N LEU A 183 2.52 -0.78 8.16
CA LEU A 183 1.33 -0.42 8.91
C LEU A 183 0.75 0.83 8.26
N HIS A 184 -0.54 0.85 7.96
CA HIS A 184 -1.19 2.02 7.41
C HIS A 184 -2.50 2.34 8.13
N ILE A 185 -2.79 3.64 8.23
CA ILE A 185 -4.05 4.17 8.76
C ILE A 185 -4.49 5.28 7.81
N GLY A 186 -5.73 5.25 7.37
CA GLY A 186 -6.19 6.20 6.38
C GLY A 186 -7.68 6.49 6.39
N ILE A 187 -8.00 7.47 5.56
CA ILE A 187 -9.36 7.89 5.25
C ILE A 187 -9.56 7.86 3.74
N GLY A 188 -10.75 7.50 3.33
CA GLY A 188 -11.17 7.55 1.93
C GLY A 188 -12.52 8.21 1.75
N TYR A 189 -12.77 8.70 0.55
CA TYR A 189 -14.07 9.20 0.12
C TYR A 189 -14.55 8.39 -1.09
N ILE A 190 -15.79 7.94 -1.04
CA ILE A 190 -16.44 7.10 -2.05
C ILE A 190 -17.43 7.98 -2.83
N PHE A 191 -17.32 7.93 -4.15
CA PHE A 191 -18.14 8.72 -5.08
C PHE A 191 -19.40 7.98 -5.53
#